data_c27997d443d2676f6b87697790374356
#
_entry.id   c27997d443d2676f6b87697790374356
#
_cell.length_a   1.000
_cell.length_b   1.000
_cell.length_c   1.000
_cell.angle_alpha   90.00
_cell.angle_beta   90.00
_cell.angle_gamma   90.00
#
_symmetry.space_group_name_H-M   'P 1'
#
loop_
_entity.id
_entity.type
_entity.pdbx_description
1 polymer ?
#
loop_
_entity_poly.entity_id
_entity_poly.type
_entity_poly.pdbx_seq_one_letter_code
_entity_poly.pdbx_strand_id
1 'polypeptide(L)'
;PVTHWSCQPPKLAIEPGPLPALQNGHVTFGVANRAIKLTDAALAMWAAALRAVPGSRLRFFGAAALNFLLRQRIGMVLAGHGIDPGRIDFTGPGSQRQVLAFYQTVDIGLDTFPYSGGITGFETLWMGVPLVTRVGRLLVSRQARSMLACIGRRQWIAASAEDFVAVVEALAGDIPALARERA
;
A
#
# COMPACT_ATOMS: atom_id res chain seq x y z
N PRO A 1 2.89 -17.09 -20.29
CA PRO A 1 2.06 -16.08 -19.61
C PRO A 1 2.92 -15.22 -18.69
N VAL A 2 2.64 -13.93 -18.67
CA VAL A 2 3.38 -12.96 -17.86
C VAL A 2 2.88 -12.97 -16.40
N THR A 3 1.65 -13.44 -16.19
CA THR A 3 1.02 -13.55 -14.87
C THR A 3 0.21 -14.85 -14.78
N HIS A 4 0.08 -15.38 -13.56
CA HIS A 4 -0.82 -16.50 -13.23
C HIS A 4 -2.19 -15.99 -12.72
N TRP A 5 -2.38 -14.67 -12.64
CA TRP A 5 -3.59 -14.06 -12.17
C TRP A 5 -4.56 -13.76 -13.30
N SER A 6 -5.84 -14.00 -13.04
CA SER A 6 -6.95 -13.49 -13.81
C SER A 6 -7.91 -12.77 -12.83
N CYS A 7 -8.23 -11.54 -13.11
CA CYS A 7 -9.13 -10.74 -12.28
C CYS A 7 -10.15 -10.05 -13.17
N GLN A 8 -11.41 -10.11 -12.77
CA GLN A 8 -12.44 -9.30 -13.41
C GLN A 8 -12.46 -7.90 -12.79
N PRO A 9 -12.67 -6.86 -13.61
CA PRO A 9 -12.86 -5.51 -13.10
C PRO A 9 -13.97 -5.44 -12.05
N PRO A 10 -13.84 -4.55 -11.05
CA PRO A 10 -14.95 -4.27 -10.15
C PRO A 10 -16.20 -3.86 -10.93
N LYS A 11 -17.36 -4.42 -10.57
CA LYS A 11 -18.66 -4.07 -11.21
C LYS A 11 -19.19 -2.69 -10.81
N LEU A 12 -18.45 -1.96 -10.00
CA LEU A 12 -18.81 -0.65 -9.46
C LEU A 12 -18.15 0.44 -10.28
N ALA A 13 -18.93 1.38 -10.78
CA ALA A 13 -18.44 2.59 -11.43
C ALA A 13 -17.93 3.58 -10.35
N ILE A 14 -16.70 3.37 -9.91
CA ILE A 14 -15.96 4.31 -9.07
C ILE A 14 -14.65 4.61 -9.79
N GLU A 15 -14.50 5.86 -10.17
CA GLU A 15 -13.32 6.32 -10.89
C GLU A 15 -12.18 6.66 -9.90
N PRO A 16 -10.91 6.51 -10.33
CA PRO A 16 -9.79 7.08 -9.61
C PRO A 16 -10.01 8.58 -9.39
N GLY A 17 -9.81 9.04 -8.15
CA GLY A 17 -9.84 10.47 -7.87
C GLY A 17 -8.47 11.13 -8.14
N PRO A 18 -8.36 12.46 -8.03
CA PRO A 18 -7.09 13.16 -8.10
C PRO A 18 -6.14 12.65 -7.00
N LEU A 19 -4.84 12.92 -7.15
CA LEU A 19 -3.84 12.55 -6.15
C LEU A 19 -4.12 13.27 -4.82
N PRO A 20 -4.38 12.55 -3.71
CA PRO A 20 -4.72 13.17 -2.41
C PRO A 20 -3.66 14.14 -1.89
N ALA A 21 -2.37 13.85 -2.12
CA ALA A 21 -1.26 14.69 -1.68
C ALA A 21 -1.32 16.14 -2.20
N LEU A 22 -1.93 16.37 -3.36
CA LEU A 22 -2.12 17.72 -3.93
C LEU A 22 -3.04 18.59 -3.05
N GLN A 23 -3.98 17.97 -2.33
CA GLN A 23 -4.92 18.66 -1.45
C GLN A 23 -4.45 18.63 0.01
N ASN A 24 -3.87 17.50 0.44
CA ASN A 24 -3.51 17.26 1.82
C ASN A 24 -2.17 17.88 2.24
N GLY A 25 -1.30 18.20 1.27
CA GLY A 25 0.06 18.66 1.53
C GLY A 25 1.01 17.62 2.11
N HIS A 26 0.60 16.34 2.13
CA HIS A 26 1.41 15.21 2.57
C HIS A 26 1.04 13.94 1.82
N VAL A 27 2.00 13.03 1.67
CA VAL A 27 1.78 11.71 1.07
C VAL A 27 1.08 10.79 2.06
N THR A 28 0.06 10.08 1.58
CA THR A 28 -0.67 9.05 2.33
C THR A 28 -0.38 7.68 1.76
N PHE A 29 0.24 6.82 2.55
CA PHE A 29 0.41 5.41 2.26
C PHE A 29 -0.84 4.63 2.65
N GLY A 30 -1.20 3.59 1.87
CA GLY A 30 -2.38 2.77 2.13
C GLY A 30 -2.10 1.27 2.19
N VAL A 31 -2.75 0.60 3.15
CA VAL A 31 -2.72 -0.85 3.33
C VAL A 31 -4.14 -1.36 3.57
N ALA A 32 -4.67 -2.17 2.64
CA ALA A 32 -6.00 -2.78 2.75
C ALA A 32 -5.93 -4.32 2.82
N ASN A 33 -4.86 -4.85 3.36
CA ASN A 33 -4.64 -6.28 3.43
C ASN A 33 -5.27 -6.92 4.67
N ARG A 34 -5.50 -8.25 4.59
CA ARG A 34 -6.00 -9.03 5.72
C ARG A 34 -5.02 -8.98 6.90
N ALA A 35 -5.57 -8.94 8.11
CA ALA A 35 -4.83 -8.83 9.37
C ALA A 35 -3.67 -9.83 9.50
N ILE A 36 -3.86 -11.07 9.05
CA ILE A 36 -2.84 -12.12 9.11
C ILE A 36 -1.57 -11.81 8.28
N LYS A 37 -1.67 -10.88 7.32
CA LYS A 37 -0.52 -10.45 6.48
C LYS A 37 0.26 -9.29 7.09
N LEU A 38 -0.24 -8.67 8.16
CA LEU A 38 0.41 -7.55 8.86
C LEU A 38 1.49 -8.07 9.80
N THR A 39 2.57 -8.59 9.21
CA THR A 39 3.71 -9.16 9.93
C THR A 39 4.63 -8.07 10.48
N ASP A 40 5.47 -8.39 11.47
CA ASP A 40 6.47 -7.45 12.00
C ASP A 40 7.47 -7.04 10.92
N ALA A 41 7.82 -7.95 10.00
CA ALA A 41 8.68 -7.63 8.85
C ALA A 41 8.05 -6.59 7.92
N ALA A 42 6.73 -6.68 7.66
CA ALA A 42 6.01 -5.68 6.87
C ALA A 42 5.94 -4.35 7.63
N LEU A 43 5.61 -4.37 8.92
CA LEU A 43 5.53 -3.16 9.76
C LEU A 43 6.89 -2.44 9.85
N ALA A 44 7.99 -3.18 10.02
CA ALA A 44 9.34 -2.61 10.04
C ALA A 44 9.71 -1.94 8.70
N MET A 45 9.35 -2.57 7.58
CA MET A 45 9.57 -2.04 6.24
C MET A 45 8.76 -0.75 6.00
N TRP A 46 7.49 -0.73 6.42
CA TRP A 46 6.64 0.48 6.33
C TRP A 46 7.09 1.59 7.28
N ALA A 47 7.58 1.24 8.46
CA ALA A 47 8.19 2.23 9.36
C ALA A 47 9.42 2.89 8.71
N ALA A 48 10.25 2.11 8.03
CA ALA A 48 11.39 2.66 7.28
C ALA A 48 10.93 3.61 6.15
N ALA A 49 9.88 3.24 5.39
CA ALA A 49 9.28 4.10 4.38
C ALA A 49 8.71 5.41 4.98
N LEU A 50 8.01 5.32 6.12
CA LEU A 50 7.50 6.51 6.83
C LEU A 50 8.62 7.45 7.32
N ARG A 51 9.78 6.90 7.72
CA ARG A 51 10.95 7.72 8.09
C ARG A 51 11.59 8.39 6.87
N ALA A 52 11.69 7.67 5.75
CA ALA A 52 12.25 8.20 4.50
C ALA A 52 11.38 9.31 3.89
N VAL A 53 10.07 9.32 4.19
CA VAL A 53 9.14 10.36 3.72
C VAL A 53 8.56 11.12 4.93
N PRO A 54 9.25 12.16 5.42
CA PRO A 54 8.77 12.95 6.56
C PRO A 54 7.39 13.57 6.30
N GLY A 55 6.56 13.63 7.34
CA GLY A 55 5.20 14.15 7.25
C GLY A 55 4.17 13.21 6.60
N SER A 56 4.59 12.12 5.97
CA SER A 56 3.67 11.13 5.39
C SER A 56 2.83 10.42 6.46
N ARG A 57 1.69 9.89 6.06
CA ARG A 57 0.75 9.15 6.92
C ARG A 57 0.58 7.71 6.41
N LEU A 58 0.22 6.81 7.30
CA LEU A 58 -0.11 5.41 6.95
C LEU A 58 -1.55 5.11 7.36
N ARG A 59 -2.37 4.73 6.38
CA ARG A 59 -3.78 4.37 6.58
C ARG A 59 -3.99 2.89 6.38
N PHE A 60 -4.66 2.27 7.36
CA PHE A 60 -5.09 0.89 7.28
C PHE A 60 -6.61 0.83 6.99
N PHE A 61 -7.01 -0.05 6.08
CA PHE A 61 -8.40 -0.40 5.85
C PHE A 61 -8.66 -1.86 6.21
N GLY A 62 -9.78 -2.13 6.88
CA GLY A 62 -10.26 -3.48 7.13
C GLY A 62 -10.27 -3.88 8.61
N ALA A 63 -10.22 -5.20 8.87
CA ALA A 63 -10.43 -5.77 10.18
C ALA A 63 -9.44 -5.28 11.27
N ALA A 64 -8.26 -4.78 10.89
CA ALA A 64 -7.32 -4.20 11.83
C ALA A 64 -7.93 -3.03 12.62
N ALA A 65 -8.84 -2.26 12.01
CA ALA A 65 -9.50 -1.14 12.68
C ALA A 65 -10.44 -1.56 13.82
N LEU A 66 -11.04 -2.75 13.72
CA LEU A 66 -11.98 -3.27 14.72
C LEU A 66 -11.31 -4.11 15.81
N ASN A 67 -10.09 -4.57 15.58
CA ASN A 67 -9.37 -5.40 16.52
C ASN A 67 -8.43 -4.54 17.39
N PHE A 68 -8.84 -4.28 18.63
CA PHE A 68 -8.09 -3.45 19.57
C PHE A 68 -6.65 -3.95 19.78
N LEU A 69 -6.46 -5.26 20.02
CA LEU A 69 -5.14 -5.84 20.27
C LEU A 69 -4.24 -5.73 19.04
N LEU A 70 -4.79 -5.90 17.83
CA LEU A 70 -4.02 -5.75 16.60
C LEU A 70 -3.62 -4.28 16.36
N ARG A 71 -4.53 -3.33 16.60
CA ARG A 71 -4.20 -1.89 16.54
C ARG A 71 -3.10 -1.53 17.54
N GLN A 72 -3.23 -2.01 18.78
CA GLN A 72 -2.23 -1.78 19.82
C GLN A 72 -0.87 -2.36 19.40
N ARG A 73 -0.83 -3.61 18.90
CA ARG A 73 0.39 -4.23 18.39
C ARG A 73 1.02 -3.43 17.26
N ILE A 74 0.23 -3.03 16.25
CA ILE A 74 0.71 -2.20 15.12
C ILE A 74 1.30 -0.90 15.65
N GLY A 75 0.59 -0.21 16.55
CA GLY A 75 1.05 1.04 17.17
C GLY A 75 2.36 0.87 17.93
N MET A 76 2.48 -0.18 18.76
CA MET A 76 3.71 -0.46 19.51
C MET A 76 4.90 -0.77 18.61
N VAL A 77 4.71 -1.59 17.56
CA VAL A 77 5.80 -1.92 16.62
C VAL A 77 6.24 -0.67 15.88
N LEU A 78 5.32 0.13 15.36
CA LEU A 78 5.65 1.35 14.63
C LEU A 78 6.30 2.41 15.54
N ALA A 79 5.79 2.58 16.77
CA ALA A 79 6.40 3.46 17.78
C ALA A 79 7.81 3.02 18.16
N GLY A 80 8.05 1.70 18.31
CA GLY A 80 9.38 1.13 18.52
C GLY A 80 10.38 1.43 17.38
N HIS A 81 9.87 1.72 16.18
CA HIS A 81 10.65 2.21 15.03
C HIS A 81 10.70 3.75 14.94
N GLY A 82 10.22 4.49 15.95
CA GLY A 82 10.25 5.95 16.01
C GLY A 82 9.14 6.64 15.20
N ILE A 83 8.06 5.93 14.87
CA ILE A 83 6.93 6.53 14.15
C ILE A 83 5.92 7.10 15.15
N ASP A 84 5.59 8.37 14.99
CA ASP A 84 4.54 9.03 15.77
C ASP A 84 3.18 8.35 15.52
N PRO A 85 2.47 7.91 16.58
CA PRO A 85 1.13 7.33 16.47
C PRO A 85 0.13 8.23 15.75
N GLY A 86 0.28 9.55 15.83
CA GLY A 86 -0.55 10.53 15.12
C GLY A 86 -0.46 10.44 13.59
N ARG A 87 0.53 9.71 13.05
CA ARG A 87 0.68 9.45 11.61
C ARG A 87 -0.05 8.19 11.13
N ILE A 88 -0.74 7.46 12.03
CA ILE A 88 -1.36 6.17 11.74
C ILE A 88 -2.87 6.27 11.84
N ASP A 89 -3.57 5.99 10.75
CA ASP A 89 -5.02 5.99 10.66
C ASP A 89 -5.57 4.58 10.44
N PHE A 90 -6.74 4.30 11.02
CA PHE A 90 -7.45 3.04 10.84
C PHE A 90 -8.87 3.29 10.37
N THR A 91 -9.24 2.68 9.24
CA THR A 91 -10.60 2.67 8.71
C THR A 91 -11.16 1.26 8.77
N GLY A 92 -12.37 1.10 9.28
CA GLY A 92 -13.04 -0.20 9.47
C GLY A 92 -13.28 -0.94 8.16
N PRO A 93 -13.59 -2.25 8.24
CA PRO A 93 -13.98 -3.02 7.08
C PRO A 93 -15.28 -2.49 6.49
N GLY A 94 -15.47 -2.74 5.20
CA GLY A 94 -16.66 -2.27 4.50
C GLY A 94 -16.94 -3.05 3.22
N SER A 95 -17.95 -2.60 2.50
CA SER A 95 -18.31 -3.09 1.18
C SER A 95 -17.19 -2.84 0.16
N GLN A 96 -17.25 -3.50 -1.01
CA GLN A 96 -16.33 -3.25 -2.11
C GLN A 96 -16.29 -1.75 -2.50
N ARG A 97 -17.42 -1.07 -2.47
CA ARG A 97 -17.50 0.40 -2.69
C ARG A 97 -16.61 1.17 -1.71
N GLN A 98 -16.63 0.80 -0.44
CA GLN A 98 -15.82 1.46 0.60
C GLN A 98 -14.33 1.13 0.47
N VAL A 99 -13.98 -0.09 0.00
CA VAL A 99 -12.59 -0.44 -0.33
C VAL A 99 -12.08 0.44 -1.47
N LEU A 100 -12.85 0.57 -2.55
CA LEU A 100 -12.44 1.42 -3.69
C LEU A 100 -12.37 2.90 -3.27
N ALA A 101 -13.36 3.39 -2.49
CA ALA A 101 -13.34 4.75 -1.96
C ALA A 101 -12.14 5.00 -1.01
N PHE A 102 -11.69 4.00 -0.26
CA PHE A 102 -10.47 4.11 0.53
C PHE A 102 -9.24 4.43 -0.35
N TYR A 103 -9.10 3.79 -1.51
CA TYR A 103 -7.98 4.06 -2.42
C TYR A 103 -8.03 5.46 -3.04
N GLN A 104 -9.19 6.14 -3.05
CA GLN A 104 -9.26 7.57 -3.41
C GLN A 104 -8.56 8.48 -2.40
N THR A 105 -8.28 7.98 -1.20
CA THR A 105 -7.59 8.72 -0.13
C THR A 105 -6.13 8.32 0.06
N VAL A 106 -5.60 7.47 -0.83
CA VAL A 106 -4.25 6.90 -0.78
C VAL A 106 -3.43 7.37 -1.98
N ASP A 107 -2.20 7.78 -1.75
CA ASP A 107 -1.27 8.19 -2.81
C ASP A 107 -0.42 7.02 -3.31
N ILE A 108 0.07 6.17 -2.39
CA ILE A 108 0.93 5.01 -2.68
C ILE A 108 0.45 3.82 -1.85
N GLY A 109 0.19 2.70 -2.49
CA GLY A 109 -0.11 1.43 -1.85
C GLY A 109 1.17 0.72 -1.39
N LEU A 110 1.19 0.25 -0.14
CA LEU A 110 2.29 -0.54 0.39
C LEU A 110 1.87 -2.02 0.50
N ASP A 111 2.56 -2.88 -0.25
CA ASP A 111 2.26 -4.31 -0.22
C ASP A 111 2.79 -4.98 1.06
N THR A 112 2.16 -6.09 1.43
CA THR A 112 2.54 -6.92 2.58
C THR A 112 3.67 -7.89 2.23
N PHE A 113 4.49 -8.25 3.22
CA PHE A 113 5.57 -9.20 3.10
C PHE A 113 5.63 -10.14 4.32
N PRO A 114 5.93 -11.43 4.17
CA PRO A 114 6.28 -12.16 2.95
C PRO A 114 5.09 -12.59 2.09
N TYR A 115 3.86 -12.37 2.52
CA TYR A 115 2.66 -12.73 1.78
C TYR A 115 2.06 -11.49 1.10
N SER A 116 2.36 -11.33 -0.18
CA SER A 116 1.90 -10.22 -1.04
C SER A 116 0.37 -10.16 -1.17
N GLY A 117 -0.16 -9.00 -1.48
CA GLY A 117 -1.58 -8.79 -1.80
C GLY A 117 -2.01 -9.54 -3.06
N GLY A 118 -3.23 -10.06 -3.04
CA GLY A 118 -3.92 -10.62 -4.22
C GLY A 118 -4.95 -9.62 -4.76
N ILE A 119 -6.24 -9.85 -4.47
CA ILE A 119 -7.35 -8.96 -4.91
C ILE A 119 -7.10 -7.50 -4.51
N THR A 120 -6.63 -7.26 -3.29
CA THR A 120 -6.30 -5.90 -2.83
C THR A 120 -5.22 -5.22 -3.67
N GLY A 121 -4.26 -5.97 -4.23
CA GLY A 121 -3.28 -5.45 -5.18
C GLY A 121 -3.95 -5.00 -6.50
N PHE A 122 -4.88 -5.79 -7.03
CA PHE A 122 -5.66 -5.40 -8.21
C PHE A 122 -6.53 -4.16 -7.94
N GLU A 123 -7.23 -4.12 -6.81
CA GLU A 123 -8.07 -2.98 -6.43
C GLU A 123 -7.23 -1.69 -6.26
N THR A 124 -6.03 -1.81 -5.69
CA THR A 124 -5.07 -0.69 -5.60
C THR A 124 -4.74 -0.14 -6.99
N LEU A 125 -4.30 -1.03 -7.90
CA LEU A 125 -3.91 -0.66 -9.26
C LEU A 125 -5.11 -0.20 -10.10
N TRP A 126 -6.28 -0.81 -9.91
CA TRP A 126 -7.53 -0.40 -10.56
C TRP A 126 -7.93 1.05 -10.23
N MET A 127 -7.67 1.46 -9.00
CA MET A 127 -7.92 2.82 -8.52
C MET A 127 -6.78 3.80 -8.85
N GLY A 128 -5.89 3.45 -9.78
CA GLY A 128 -4.78 4.28 -10.20
C GLY A 128 -3.70 4.51 -9.12
N VAL A 129 -3.70 3.73 -8.03
CA VAL A 129 -2.74 3.90 -6.96
C VAL A 129 -1.49 3.07 -7.25
N PRO A 130 -0.30 3.67 -7.40
CA PRO A 130 0.96 2.94 -7.48
C PRO A 130 1.14 2.00 -6.30
N LEU A 131 1.45 0.73 -6.57
CA LEU A 131 1.65 -0.31 -5.56
C LEU A 131 3.13 -0.68 -5.48
N VAL A 132 3.77 -0.42 -4.35
CA VAL A 132 5.15 -0.86 -4.14
C VAL A 132 5.15 -2.22 -3.46
N THR A 133 5.88 -3.19 -4.03
CA THR A 133 5.98 -4.56 -3.51
C THR A 133 7.43 -5.00 -3.36
N ARG A 134 7.70 -5.76 -2.30
CA ARG A 134 8.96 -6.48 -2.14
C ARG A 134 8.80 -7.92 -2.61
N VAL A 135 9.69 -8.36 -3.53
CA VAL A 135 9.70 -9.74 -4.00
C VAL A 135 10.41 -10.67 -3.02
N GLY A 136 9.86 -11.86 -2.81
CA GLY A 136 10.49 -12.92 -2.04
C GLY A 136 10.70 -14.19 -2.87
N ARG A 137 11.13 -15.27 -2.20
CA ARG A 137 11.47 -16.55 -2.83
C ARG A 137 10.23 -17.39 -3.13
N LEU A 138 9.19 -17.29 -2.31
CA LEU A 138 7.97 -18.10 -2.42
C LEU A 138 6.97 -17.47 -3.40
N LEU A 139 6.11 -18.30 -4.00
CA LEU A 139 5.06 -17.86 -4.91
C LEU A 139 4.16 -16.78 -4.26
N VAL A 140 3.79 -16.98 -3.00
CA VAL A 140 2.93 -16.04 -2.25
C VAL A 140 3.54 -14.64 -2.09
N SER A 141 4.85 -14.50 -2.17
CA SER A 141 5.57 -13.22 -2.11
C SER A 141 5.81 -12.58 -3.49
N ARG A 142 5.21 -13.14 -4.55
CA ARG A 142 5.43 -12.73 -5.94
C ARG A 142 4.14 -12.33 -6.66
N GLN A 143 3.04 -12.24 -5.94
CA GLN A 143 1.73 -11.95 -6.53
C GLN A 143 1.68 -10.54 -7.12
N ALA A 144 1.94 -9.51 -6.34
CA ALA A 144 1.97 -8.13 -6.83
C ALA A 144 3.09 -7.91 -7.85
N ARG A 145 4.27 -8.57 -7.70
CA ARG A 145 5.31 -8.56 -8.74
C ARG A 145 4.77 -9.00 -10.11
N SER A 146 3.97 -10.07 -10.12
CA SER A 146 3.38 -10.59 -11.37
C SER A 146 2.43 -9.57 -12.01
N MET A 147 1.59 -8.90 -11.20
CA MET A 147 0.66 -7.86 -11.63
C MET A 147 1.42 -6.67 -12.23
N LEU A 148 2.41 -6.15 -11.49
CA LEU A 148 3.22 -5.01 -11.90
C LEU A 148 4.03 -5.29 -13.17
N ALA A 149 4.57 -6.50 -13.30
CA ALA A 149 5.27 -6.91 -14.52
C ALA A 149 4.33 -6.97 -15.73
N CYS A 150 3.07 -7.36 -15.54
CA CYS A 150 2.06 -7.43 -16.58
C CYS A 150 1.69 -6.04 -17.13
N ILE A 151 1.59 -5.03 -16.24
CA ILE A 151 1.25 -3.65 -16.62
C ILE A 151 2.48 -2.78 -16.91
N GLY A 152 3.68 -3.37 -16.98
CA GLY A 152 4.92 -2.67 -17.31
C GLY A 152 5.51 -1.81 -16.18
N ARG A 153 5.03 -1.93 -14.94
CA ARG A 153 5.48 -1.13 -13.78
C ARG A 153 6.54 -1.86 -12.95
N ARG A 154 7.59 -2.37 -13.61
CA ARG A 154 8.67 -3.14 -12.96
C ARG A 154 9.50 -2.31 -11.97
N GLN A 155 9.56 -0.98 -12.14
CA GLN A 155 10.24 -0.04 -11.26
C GLN A 155 9.63 0.04 -9.84
N TRP A 156 8.41 -0.48 -9.63
CA TRP A 156 7.77 -0.54 -8.31
C TRP A 156 8.00 -1.88 -7.60
N ILE A 157 8.86 -2.72 -8.15
CA ILE A 157 9.21 -4.04 -7.61
C ILE A 157 10.58 -3.96 -6.95
N ALA A 158 10.61 -4.09 -5.62
CA ALA A 158 11.82 -4.08 -4.82
C ALA A 158 12.37 -5.49 -4.57
N ALA A 159 13.69 -5.65 -4.62
CA ALA A 159 14.38 -6.90 -4.32
C ALA A 159 14.68 -7.06 -2.81
N SER A 160 14.86 -5.96 -2.10
CA SER A 160 15.17 -5.91 -0.67
C SER A 160 14.25 -4.95 0.10
N ALA A 161 14.41 -4.84 1.41
CA ALA A 161 13.69 -3.84 2.21
C ALA A 161 14.22 -2.42 1.92
N GLU A 162 15.50 -2.30 1.70
CA GLU A 162 16.19 -1.05 1.35
C GLU A 162 15.71 -0.56 -0.01
N ASP A 163 15.63 -1.44 -1.02
CA ASP A 163 15.08 -1.11 -2.34
C ASP A 163 13.61 -0.68 -2.23
N PHE A 164 12.82 -1.34 -1.36
CA PHE A 164 11.43 -0.96 -1.14
C PHE A 164 11.31 0.48 -0.65
N VAL A 165 12.15 0.87 0.30
CA VAL A 165 12.19 2.24 0.82
C VAL A 165 12.61 3.22 -0.27
N ALA A 166 13.66 2.91 -1.04
CA ALA A 166 14.13 3.75 -2.14
C ALA A 166 13.05 3.98 -3.22
N VAL A 167 12.29 2.93 -3.58
CA VAL A 167 11.16 3.05 -4.52
C VAL A 167 10.06 3.95 -3.97
N VAL A 168 9.70 3.78 -2.68
CA VAL A 168 8.69 4.62 -2.02
C VAL A 168 9.13 6.08 -1.97
N GLU A 169 10.39 6.33 -1.61
CA GLU A 169 10.98 7.66 -1.52
C GLU A 169 11.01 8.35 -2.90
N ALA A 170 11.40 7.63 -3.95
CA ALA A 170 11.39 8.15 -5.32
C ALA A 170 9.99 8.53 -5.80
N LEU A 171 8.97 7.69 -5.52
CA LEU A 171 7.57 8.01 -5.86
C LEU A 171 7.04 9.21 -5.06
N ALA A 172 7.35 9.28 -3.78
CA ALA A 172 6.88 10.36 -2.90
C ALA A 172 7.61 11.69 -3.13
N GLY A 173 8.83 11.65 -3.69
CA GLY A 173 9.67 12.83 -3.94
C GLY A 173 9.27 13.65 -5.17
N ASP A 174 8.49 13.08 -6.11
CA ASP A 174 8.00 13.78 -7.30
C ASP A 174 6.48 13.71 -7.40
N ILE A 175 5.80 14.63 -6.69
CA ILE A 175 4.33 14.70 -6.65
C ILE A 175 3.71 14.89 -8.06
N PRO A 176 4.24 15.73 -8.95
CA PRO A 176 3.77 15.81 -10.34
C PRO A 176 3.89 14.49 -11.12
N ALA A 177 4.99 13.75 -10.97
CA ALA A 177 5.13 12.43 -11.60
C ALA A 177 4.16 11.41 -10.99
N LEU A 178 4.02 11.39 -9.66
CA LEU A 178 3.07 10.52 -8.96
C LEU A 178 1.62 10.78 -9.40
N ALA A 179 1.25 12.03 -9.64
CA ALA A 179 -0.07 12.38 -10.16
C ALA A 179 -0.30 11.85 -11.59
N ARG A 180 0.73 11.85 -12.46
CA ARG A 180 0.66 11.24 -13.80
C ARG A 180 0.55 9.72 -13.76
N GLU A 181 1.18 9.07 -12.78
CA GLU A 181 1.07 7.61 -12.61
C GLU A 181 -0.33 7.18 -12.16
N ARG A 182 -1.07 8.07 -11.49
CA ARG A 182 -2.43 7.84 -11.01
C ARG A 182 -3.50 8.04 -12.10
N ALA A 183 -3.24 8.85 -13.11
CA ALA A 183 -4.14 9.13 -14.23
C ALA A 183 -4.16 7.97 -15.22
#